data_198e1ad1fc4d41c39b134332ff95cb89
#
_entry.id   198e1ad1fc4d41c39b134332ff95cb89
#
_cell.length_a   1.000
_cell.length_b   1.000
_cell.length_c   1.000
_cell.angle_alpha   90.00
_cell.angle_beta   90.00
_cell.angle_gamma   90.00
#
_symmetry.space_group_name_H-M   'P 1'
#
loop_
_entity.id
_entity.type
_entity.pdbx_description
1 polymer ?
#
loop_
_entity_poly.entity_id
_entity_poly.type
_entity_poly.pdbx_seq_one_letter_code
_entity_poly.pdbx_strand_id
1 'polypeptide(L)'
;MKKKVLSIFLVMTLVLTMLTGCGGGKEASPEEAANPNKLTVWAWDKAFNIYAMEEAAKIYQADHPEFELEIAEVGWNDVQTKLGTIVGSGNYDQLPDICLMQDFAYQKYVITYPDLFLDITDSGVDFSQFAAGKVSASVVDGKNYGVPFDNGTAIAAYRTDILEQAGYTIEDLTDIDWNRFIEIGKDVYAKTGYSLMSTQAASSDLIYQMLQSAGVSTWNEDGSVFFTDNEVLKQCVEIYKEMADAKVMQIVNSWDEYIATFTSGKACGTLNGCWIMASIQTATDSAGNWAITNYPSLPGVAGATNYTNQGGSTWAVTSNCKNVDLAIDFLNSTFAGSSELYDTILPGAGALATWLPASESEVYAEPQEFYGGQQVYTLLSDYSSKVPAVNLGVYYTEANAALYTLLANVVAGADIDAELQTAKETVEFKMQ
;
A
#
# COMPACT_ATOMS: atom_id res chain seq x y z
N MET A 1 -6.18 65.06 3.27
CA MET A 1 -7.56 64.89 3.74
C MET A 1 -8.52 64.41 2.64
N LYS A 2 -8.13 63.49 1.71
CA LYS A 2 -8.98 63.01 0.61
C LYS A 2 -9.11 61.49 0.53
N LYS A 3 -8.67 60.74 1.56
CA LYS A 3 -8.76 59.26 1.60
C LYS A 3 -9.68 58.67 2.68
N LYS A 4 -10.40 59.51 3.44
CA LYS A 4 -11.31 59.05 4.51
C LYS A 4 -12.80 59.18 4.18
N VAL A 5 -13.16 59.72 3.01
CA VAL A 5 -14.55 59.94 2.62
C VAL A 5 -15.11 58.78 1.76
N LEU A 6 -14.23 57.94 1.19
CA LEU A 6 -14.66 56.83 0.30
C LEU A 6 -15.08 55.52 1.04
N SER A 7 -14.71 55.41 2.35
CA SER A 7 -15.05 54.21 3.14
C SER A 7 -16.43 54.26 3.83
N ILE A 8 -17.05 55.43 3.87
CA ILE A 8 -18.34 55.62 4.54
C ILE A 8 -19.54 55.39 3.59
N PHE A 9 -19.30 55.55 2.27
CA PHE A 9 -20.37 55.30 1.27
C PHE A 9 -20.59 53.83 0.91
N LEU A 10 -19.62 52.92 1.21
CA LEU A 10 -19.75 51.49 0.91
C LEU A 10 -20.47 50.72 2.01
N VAL A 11 -20.59 51.26 3.23
CA VAL A 11 -21.29 50.61 4.37
C VAL A 11 -22.76 50.96 4.38
N MET A 12 -23.21 52.04 3.74
CA MET A 12 -24.60 52.49 3.75
C MET A 12 -25.47 51.84 2.65
N THR A 13 -24.89 51.16 1.67
CA THR A 13 -25.61 50.50 0.59
C THR A 13 -25.92 49.00 0.94
N LEU A 14 -25.38 48.47 2.04
CA LEU A 14 -25.59 47.06 2.44
C LEU A 14 -26.72 46.88 3.51
N VAL A 15 -27.31 47.95 4.01
CA VAL A 15 -28.34 47.90 5.06
C VAL A 15 -29.76 48.11 4.53
N LEU A 16 -29.98 48.39 3.26
CA LEU A 16 -31.29 48.69 2.69
C LEU A 16 -31.94 47.56 1.88
N THR A 17 -31.35 46.35 1.89
CA THR A 17 -31.92 45.16 1.18
C THR A 17 -32.48 44.05 2.11
N MET A 18 -32.68 44.34 3.41
CA MET A 18 -33.17 43.31 4.33
C MET A 18 -34.62 43.54 4.81
N LEU A 19 -35.47 44.28 4.12
CA LEU A 19 -36.85 44.54 4.59
C LEU A 19 -37.92 44.41 3.48
N THR A 20 -37.82 43.42 2.60
CA THR A 20 -39.02 42.98 1.83
C THR A 20 -38.89 41.49 1.50
N GLY A 21 -39.57 40.64 2.24
CA GLY A 21 -39.64 39.23 1.94
C GLY A 21 -40.23 38.35 3.04
N CYS A 22 -41.41 38.65 3.48
CA CYS A 22 -42.26 37.67 4.15
C CYS A 22 -43.21 37.08 3.12
N GLY A 23 -43.09 35.74 2.88
CA GLY A 23 -44.12 34.98 2.16
C GLY A 23 -43.61 34.31 0.89
N GLY A 24 -43.10 33.12 1.02
CA GLY A 24 -42.78 32.20 -0.10
C GLY A 24 -42.09 30.97 0.46
N GLY A 25 -42.75 29.82 0.43
CA GLY A 25 -42.14 28.54 0.78
C GLY A 25 -40.78 28.39 0.07
N LYS A 26 -39.76 27.97 0.80
CA LYS A 26 -38.58 27.42 0.21
C LYS A 26 -39.01 26.21 -0.64
N GLU A 27 -39.16 26.38 -1.92
CA GLU A 27 -38.95 25.27 -2.82
C GLU A 27 -37.50 24.80 -2.54
N ALA A 28 -37.36 23.59 -2.02
CA ALA A 28 -36.09 22.89 -2.04
C ALA A 28 -35.58 22.96 -3.47
N SER A 29 -34.37 23.48 -3.68
CA SER A 29 -33.69 23.29 -4.97
C SER A 29 -33.81 21.80 -5.29
N PRO A 30 -34.14 21.41 -6.53
CA PRO A 30 -34.11 20.01 -6.90
C PRO A 30 -32.75 19.48 -6.47
N GLU A 31 -32.71 18.44 -5.65
CA GLU A 31 -31.52 17.62 -5.54
C GLU A 31 -31.10 17.33 -6.96
N GLU A 32 -29.94 17.77 -7.36
CA GLU A 32 -29.39 17.45 -8.67
C GLU A 32 -29.41 15.92 -8.74
N ALA A 33 -30.26 15.37 -9.61
CA ALA A 33 -30.44 13.93 -9.68
C ALA A 33 -29.06 13.33 -9.93
N ALA A 34 -28.58 12.47 -9.04
CA ALA A 34 -27.29 11.86 -9.14
C ALA A 34 -27.11 11.29 -10.56
N ASN A 35 -26.00 11.62 -11.23
CA ASN A 35 -25.73 11.09 -12.56
C ASN A 35 -25.64 9.55 -12.45
N PRO A 36 -26.58 8.79 -13.07
CA PRO A 36 -26.62 7.33 -12.92
C PRO A 36 -25.40 6.63 -13.54
N ASN A 37 -24.63 7.34 -14.37
CA ASN A 37 -23.46 6.79 -15.05
C ASN A 37 -22.15 7.25 -14.41
N LYS A 38 -22.19 7.86 -13.23
CA LYS A 38 -21.02 8.38 -12.54
C LYS A 38 -20.71 7.57 -11.29
N LEU A 39 -19.42 7.25 -11.12
CA LEU A 39 -18.86 6.70 -9.88
C LEU A 39 -17.80 7.62 -9.31
N THR A 40 -17.72 7.64 -7.98
CA THR A 40 -16.68 8.35 -7.20
C THR A 40 -15.76 7.34 -6.54
N VAL A 41 -14.45 7.61 -6.54
CA VAL A 41 -13.42 6.68 -6.01
C VAL A 41 -12.45 7.41 -5.10
N TRP A 42 -12.07 6.77 -3.98
CA TRP A 42 -10.90 7.16 -3.20
C TRP A 42 -9.75 6.21 -3.46
N ALA A 43 -8.59 6.78 -3.82
CA ALA A 43 -7.31 6.10 -4.03
C ALA A 43 -6.17 7.06 -3.66
N TRP A 44 -4.91 6.60 -3.59
CA TRP A 44 -3.84 7.41 -2.97
C TRP A 44 -2.58 7.62 -3.78
N ASP A 45 -2.29 6.82 -4.83
CA ASP A 45 -1.03 6.90 -5.56
C ASP A 45 -1.27 7.12 -7.05
N LYS A 46 -0.83 8.31 -7.54
CA LYS A 46 -1.01 8.72 -8.95
C LYS A 46 -0.28 7.83 -9.94
N ALA A 47 0.89 7.30 -9.54
CA ALA A 47 1.69 6.47 -10.42
C ALA A 47 1.26 5.00 -10.41
N PHE A 48 0.43 4.60 -9.45
CA PHE A 48 0.04 3.23 -9.24
C PHE A 48 -1.48 3.01 -9.32
N ASN A 49 -2.20 3.14 -8.20
CA ASN A 49 -3.62 2.75 -8.15
C ASN A 49 -4.58 3.75 -8.80
N ILE A 50 -4.27 5.05 -8.79
CA ILE A 50 -5.03 6.06 -9.54
C ILE A 50 -4.84 5.84 -11.03
N TYR A 51 -3.61 5.65 -11.50
CA TYR A 51 -3.33 5.31 -12.89
C TYR A 51 -4.08 4.05 -13.33
N ALA A 52 -4.04 2.97 -12.54
CA ALA A 52 -4.75 1.74 -12.85
C ALA A 52 -6.27 1.95 -12.97
N MET A 53 -6.84 2.76 -12.09
CA MET A 53 -8.27 3.08 -12.10
C MET A 53 -8.65 3.97 -13.30
N GLU A 54 -7.78 4.89 -13.71
CA GLU A 54 -7.96 5.72 -14.91
C GLU A 54 -7.91 4.87 -16.19
N GLU A 55 -6.98 3.91 -16.29
CA GLU A 55 -6.92 2.99 -17.43
C GLU A 55 -8.14 2.05 -17.47
N ALA A 56 -8.60 1.56 -16.32
CA ALA A 56 -9.84 0.79 -16.21
C ALA A 56 -11.04 1.59 -16.72
N ALA A 57 -11.14 2.87 -16.36
CA ALA A 57 -12.21 3.74 -16.85
C ALA A 57 -12.17 3.91 -18.36
N LYS A 58 -10.98 4.08 -18.97
CA LYS A 58 -10.84 4.21 -20.44
C LYS A 58 -11.31 2.95 -21.17
N ILE A 59 -10.93 1.78 -20.65
CA ILE A 59 -11.35 0.49 -21.22
C ILE A 59 -12.86 0.34 -21.12
N TYR A 60 -13.44 0.62 -19.96
CA TYR A 60 -14.88 0.52 -19.74
C TYR A 60 -15.68 1.52 -20.63
N GLN A 61 -15.17 2.74 -20.79
CA GLN A 61 -15.79 3.79 -21.63
C GLN A 61 -15.84 3.42 -23.12
N ALA A 62 -15.04 2.47 -23.61
CA ALA A 62 -15.11 2.02 -24.99
C ALA A 62 -16.49 1.46 -25.35
N ASP A 63 -17.10 0.72 -24.41
CA ASP A 63 -18.45 0.15 -24.55
C ASP A 63 -19.54 0.99 -23.85
N HIS A 64 -19.15 1.86 -22.92
CA HIS A 64 -20.02 2.70 -22.08
C HIS A 64 -19.62 4.19 -22.18
N PRO A 65 -19.82 4.85 -23.33
CA PRO A 65 -19.30 6.20 -23.58
C PRO A 65 -19.87 7.28 -22.65
N GLU A 66 -20.99 7.00 -21.98
CA GLU A 66 -21.62 7.89 -20.98
C GLU A 66 -21.04 7.71 -19.56
N PHE A 67 -20.17 6.72 -19.35
CA PHE A 67 -19.57 6.46 -18.05
C PHE A 67 -18.64 7.60 -17.62
N GLU A 68 -18.82 8.06 -16.39
CA GLU A 68 -17.99 9.09 -15.76
C GLU A 68 -17.36 8.54 -14.48
N LEU A 69 -16.07 8.78 -14.30
CA LEU A 69 -15.34 8.43 -13.10
C LEU A 69 -14.71 9.68 -12.48
N GLU A 70 -14.96 9.90 -11.19
CA GLU A 70 -14.30 10.94 -10.40
C GLU A 70 -13.42 10.29 -9.34
N ILE A 71 -12.10 10.51 -9.40
CA ILE A 71 -11.14 9.96 -8.45
C ILE A 71 -10.66 11.09 -7.54
N ALA A 72 -10.85 10.93 -6.24
CA ALA A 72 -10.23 11.78 -5.23
C ALA A 72 -8.94 11.10 -4.72
N GLU A 73 -7.83 11.82 -4.84
CA GLU A 73 -6.58 11.44 -4.22
C GLU A 73 -6.67 11.64 -2.70
N VAL A 74 -6.71 10.54 -1.95
CA VAL A 74 -6.79 10.54 -0.48
C VAL A 74 -5.72 9.59 0.05
N GLY A 75 -4.67 10.12 0.67
CA GLY A 75 -3.59 9.31 1.25
C GLY A 75 -4.11 8.27 2.24
N TRP A 76 -3.46 7.11 2.34
CA TRP A 76 -3.96 6.00 3.16
C TRP A 76 -4.27 6.39 4.62
N ASN A 77 -3.43 7.20 5.26
CA ASN A 77 -3.69 7.68 6.63
C ASN A 77 -4.93 8.57 6.71
N ASP A 78 -5.18 9.36 5.66
CA ASP A 78 -6.37 10.21 5.57
C ASP A 78 -7.62 9.37 5.29
N VAL A 79 -7.53 8.30 4.50
CA VAL A 79 -8.61 7.31 4.31
C VAL A 79 -9.03 6.77 5.67
N GLN A 80 -8.10 6.27 6.47
CA GLN A 80 -8.38 5.72 7.80
C GLN A 80 -9.05 6.76 8.72
N THR A 81 -8.54 8.00 8.73
CA THR A 81 -9.08 9.10 9.53
C THR A 81 -10.50 9.49 9.10
N LYS A 82 -10.72 9.59 7.78
CA LYS A 82 -12.04 9.90 7.20
C LYS A 82 -13.06 8.80 7.51
N LEU A 83 -12.71 7.53 7.29
CA LEU A 83 -13.58 6.39 7.60
C LEU A 83 -13.98 6.40 9.08
N GLY A 84 -13.02 6.57 10.00
CA GLY A 84 -13.29 6.67 11.43
C GLY A 84 -14.21 7.85 11.79
N THR A 85 -14.03 9.01 11.14
CA THR A 85 -14.86 10.20 11.35
C THR A 85 -16.30 10.00 10.82
N ILE A 86 -16.43 9.43 9.63
CA ILE A 86 -17.72 9.15 8.97
C ILE A 86 -18.53 8.19 9.84
N VAL A 87 -17.93 7.08 10.25
CA VAL A 87 -18.59 6.10 11.11
C VAL A 87 -18.94 6.70 12.46
N GLY A 88 -18.02 7.43 13.11
CA GLY A 88 -18.27 8.06 14.40
C GLY A 88 -19.38 9.11 14.38
N SER A 89 -19.59 9.78 13.24
CA SER A 89 -20.68 10.76 13.03
C SER A 89 -21.97 10.14 12.50
N GLY A 90 -21.91 8.91 11.96
CA GLY A 90 -23.03 8.28 11.25
C GLY A 90 -23.36 8.93 9.89
N ASN A 91 -22.47 9.78 9.36
CA ASN A 91 -22.72 10.51 8.12
C ASN A 91 -22.08 9.78 6.90
N TYR A 92 -22.65 8.65 6.55
CA TYR A 92 -22.17 7.78 5.46
C TYR A 92 -22.29 8.43 4.06
N ASP A 93 -23.07 9.52 3.90
CA ASP A 93 -23.18 10.25 2.62
C ASP A 93 -21.84 10.89 2.17
N GLN A 94 -20.83 10.92 3.03
CA GLN A 94 -19.48 11.38 2.68
C GLN A 94 -18.57 10.29 2.10
N LEU A 95 -19.02 9.04 2.07
CA LEU A 95 -18.26 7.95 1.44
C LEU A 95 -18.28 8.08 -0.08
N PRO A 96 -17.20 7.69 -0.78
CA PRO A 96 -17.22 7.49 -2.23
C PRO A 96 -18.06 6.25 -2.57
N ASP A 97 -18.34 6.02 -3.86
CA ASP A 97 -18.96 4.76 -4.30
C ASP A 97 -18.00 3.57 -4.15
N ILE A 98 -16.73 3.79 -4.48
CA ILE A 98 -15.66 2.78 -4.38
C ILE A 98 -14.51 3.35 -3.52
N CYS A 99 -14.01 2.55 -2.59
CA CYS A 99 -12.86 2.90 -1.76
C CYS A 99 -11.77 1.84 -1.91
N LEU A 100 -10.54 2.28 -2.20
CA LEU A 100 -9.39 1.37 -2.13
C LEU A 100 -9.04 1.10 -0.66
N MET A 101 -8.84 -0.16 -0.33
CA MET A 101 -8.47 -0.58 1.03
C MET A 101 -7.21 -1.43 0.99
N GLN A 102 -6.29 -1.20 1.92
CA GLN A 102 -5.15 -2.09 2.09
C GLN A 102 -5.59 -3.40 2.75
N ASP A 103 -5.09 -4.51 2.23
CA ASP A 103 -5.52 -5.86 2.61
C ASP A 103 -5.38 -6.13 4.11
N PHE A 104 -4.28 -5.71 4.72
CA PHE A 104 -4.01 -5.95 6.13
C PHE A 104 -4.98 -5.22 7.08
N ALA A 105 -5.62 -4.16 6.62
CA ALA A 105 -6.58 -3.39 7.42
C ALA A 105 -8.04 -3.78 7.16
N TYR A 106 -8.30 -4.45 6.03
CA TYR A 106 -9.63 -4.64 5.50
C TYR A 106 -10.57 -5.35 6.47
N GLN A 107 -10.16 -6.50 7.00
CA GLN A 107 -10.98 -7.30 7.92
C GLN A 107 -11.38 -6.51 9.17
N LYS A 108 -10.47 -5.71 9.73
CA LYS A 108 -10.79 -4.84 10.87
C LYS A 108 -11.94 -3.91 10.58
N TYR A 109 -11.91 -3.23 9.41
CA TYR A 109 -12.97 -2.29 9.05
C TYR A 109 -14.31 -2.98 8.84
N VAL A 110 -14.34 -4.15 8.20
CA VAL A 110 -15.58 -4.94 8.02
C VAL A 110 -16.14 -5.42 9.36
N ILE A 111 -15.28 -5.94 10.25
CA ILE A 111 -15.70 -6.45 11.56
C ILE A 111 -16.17 -5.33 12.48
N THR A 112 -15.43 -4.23 12.52
CA THR A 112 -15.71 -3.12 13.44
C THR A 112 -16.87 -2.24 12.96
N TYR A 113 -17.02 -2.13 11.63
CA TYR A 113 -18.02 -1.26 10.99
C TYR A 113 -18.80 -2.02 9.92
N PRO A 114 -19.72 -2.91 10.32
CA PRO A 114 -20.39 -3.85 9.41
C PRO A 114 -21.24 -3.18 8.31
N ASP A 115 -21.60 -1.90 8.51
CA ASP A 115 -22.38 -1.12 7.54
C ASP A 115 -21.51 -0.26 6.62
N LEU A 116 -20.18 -0.43 6.62
CA LEU A 116 -19.27 0.42 5.87
C LEU A 116 -19.16 0.00 4.39
N PHE A 117 -19.05 -1.29 4.15
CA PHE A 117 -18.89 -1.87 2.82
C PHE A 117 -20.00 -2.86 2.49
N LEU A 118 -20.31 -3.01 1.22
CA LEU A 118 -21.32 -3.95 0.75
C LEU A 118 -20.76 -5.37 0.66
N ASP A 119 -21.57 -6.33 1.08
CA ASP A 119 -21.37 -7.75 0.79
C ASP A 119 -21.60 -7.97 -0.72
N ILE A 120 -20.55 -8.36 -1.43
CA ILE A 120 -20.56 -8.58 -2.88
C ILE A 120 -20.38 -10.07 -3.25
N THR A 121 -20.58 -10.97 -2.31
CA THR A 121 -20.42 -12.42 -2.51
C THR A 121 -21.22 -12.92 -3.71
N ASP A 122 -22.46 -12.48 -3.82
CA ASP A 122 -23.40 -12.90 -4.88
C ASP A 122 -23.50 -11.88 -6.04
N SER A 123 -22.51 -11.02 -6.21
CA SER A 123 -22.51 -9.93 -7.19
C SER A 123 -22.32 -10.37 -8.64
N GLY A 124 -21.94 -11.62 -8.89
CA GLY A 124 -21.59 -12.12 -10.21
C GLY A 124 -20.09 -12.05 -10.54
N VAL A 125 -19.27 -11.46 -9.69
CA VAL A 125 -17.79 -11.54 -9.79
C VAL A 125 -17.35 -12.98 -9.50
N ASP A 126 -16.57 -13.57 -10.41
CA ASP A 126 -16.03 -14.93 -10.21
C ASP A 126 -14.74 -14.89 -9.36
N PHE A 127 -14.91 -14.94 -8.05
CA PHE A 127 -13.78 -14.92 -7.11
C PHE A 127 -12.88 -16.16 -7.19
N SER A 128 -13.31 -17.25 -7.86
CA SER A 128 -12.46 -18.41 -8.09
C SER A 128 -11.34 -18.16 -9.09
N GLN A 129 -11.45 -17.08 -9.87
CA GLN A 129 -10.43 -16.62 -10.81
C GLN A 129 -9.32 -15.79 -10.16
N PHE A 130 -9.34 -15.61 -8.85
CA PHE A 130 -8.29 -14.89 -8.10
C PHE A 130 -7.48 -15.85 -7.23
N ALA A 131 -6.26 -15.45 -6.89
CA ALA A 131 -5.45 -16.17 -5.92
C ALA A 131 -6.18 -16.25 -4.57
N ALA A 132 -6.37 -17.48 -4.03
CA ALA A 132 -7.17 -17.70 -2.82
C ALA A 132 -6.67 -16.89 -1.60
N GLY A 133 -5.34 -16.76 -1.44
CA GLY A 133 -4.74 -15.94 -0.38
C GLY A 133 -5.10 -14.45 -0.48
N LYS A 134 -5.26 -13.95 -1.70
CA LYS A 134 -5.65 -12.56 -1.95
C LYS A 134 -7.14 -12.33 -1.68
N VAL A 135 -8.00 -13.22 -2.14
CA VAL A 135 -9.45 -13.15 -1.85
C VAL A 135 -9.70 -13.18 -0.34
N SER A 136 -8.94 -14.00 0.41
CA SER A 136 -9.13 -14.14 1.85
C SER A 136 -8.97 -12.82 2.63
N ALA A 137 -8.24 -11.85 2.12
CA ALA A 137 -8.05 -10.54 2.76
C ALA A 137 -9.36 -9.76 2.91
N SER A 138 -10.28 -9.88 1.95
CA SER A 138 -11.59 -9.21 1.96
C SER A 138 -12.76 -10.11 2.41
N VAL A 139 -12.47 -11.33 2.86
CA VAL A 139 -13.51 -12.26 3.33
C VAL A 139 -13.63 -12.23 4.85
N VAL A 140 -14.85 -11.98 5.35
CA VAL A 140 -15.21 -12.03 6.77
C VAL A 140 -16.50 -12.86 6.91
N ASP A 141 -16.50 -13.83 7.81
CA ASP A 141 -17.65 -14.72 8.07
C ASP A 141 -18.21 -15.39 6.79
N GLY A 142 -17.32 -15.73 5.84
CA GLY A 142 -17.67 -16.36 4.58
C GLY A 142 -18.27 -15.42 3.52
N LYS A 143 -18.33 -14.13 3.78
CA LYS A 143 -18.79 -13.08 2.87
C LYS A 143 -17.63 -12.30 2.31
N ASN A 144 -17.68 -11.97 1.02
CA ASN A 144 -16.67 -11.15 0.36
C ASN A 144 -17.13 -9.71 0.22
N TYR A 145 -16.25 -8.77 0.57
CA TYR A 145 -16.53 -7.34 0.62
C TYR A 145 -15.74 -6.52 -0.40
N GLY A 146 -14.95 -7.16 -1.29
CA GLY A 146 -14.18 -6.39 -2.26
C GLY A 146 -13.61 -7.20 -3.41
N VAL A 147 -13.26 -6.51 -4.50
CA VAL A 147 -12.59 -7.06 -5.67
C VAL A 147 -11.09 -6.86 -5.52
N PRO A 148 -10.28 -7.94 -5.49
CA PRO A 148 -8.82 -7.85 -5.39
C PRO A 148 -8.23 -7.00 -6.52
N PHE A 149 -7.24 -6.14 -6.19
CA PHE A 149 -6.60 -5.27 -7.17
C PHE A 149 -5.16 -5.69 -7.44
N ASP A 150 -4.27 -5.61 -6.46
CA ASP A 150 -2.85 -5.86 -6.64
C ASP A 150 -2.25 -6.82 -5.63
N ASN A 151 -1.14 -7.46 -6.01
CA ASN A 151 -0.28 -8.20 -5.12
C ASN A 151 0.89 -7.32 -4.66
N GLY A 152 1.17 -7.35 -3.36
CA GLY A 152 2.31 -6.67 -2.79
C GLY A 152 3.59 -7.52 -2.76
N THR A 153 3.82 -8.39 -3.75
CA THR A 153 5.05 -9.23 -3.81
C THR A 153 6.28 -8.37 -3.57
N ALA A 154 7.03 -8.69 -2.53
CA ALA A 154 8.18 -7.89 -2.16
C ALA A 154 9.41 -8.22 -2.99
N ILE A 155 10.18 -7.19 -3.29
CA ILE A 155 11.42 -7.23 -4.07
C ILE A 155 12.55 -6.54 -3.33
N ALA A 156 13.77 -6.95 -3.65
CA ALA A 156 14.97 -6.17 -3.40
C ALA A 156 15.48 -5.62 -4.74
N ALA A 157 15.54 -4.31 -4.88
CA ALA A 157 15.96 -3.63 -6.10
C ALA A 157 17.23 -2.81 -5.83
N TYR A 158 18.25 -2.96 -6.67
CA TYR A 158 19.56 -2.34 -6.47
C TYR A 158 20.12 -1.69 -7.73
N ARG A 159 20.93 -0.65 -7.52
CA ARG A 159 21.80 -0.01 -8.50
C ARG A 159 23.00 -0.90 -8.77
N THR A 160 23.03 -1.55 -9.93
CA THR A 160 24.10 -2.46 -10.33
C THR A 160 25.44 -1.76 -10.47
N ASP A 161 25.45 -0.53 -10.98
CA ASP A 161 26.67 0.29 -11.11
C ASP A 161 27.31 0.67 -9.76
N ILE A 162 26.51 0.80 -8.69
CA ILE A 162 27.03 1.04 -7.33
C ILE A 162 27.55 -0.28 -6.74
N LEU A 163 26.84 -1.39 -6.95
CA LEU A 163 27.32 -2.71 -6.53
C LEU A 163 28.66 -3.05 -7.18
N GLU A 164 28.81 -2.84 -8.50
CA GLU A 164 30.05 -3.07 -9.24
C GLU A 164 31.23 -2.23 -8.70
N GLN A 165 30.99 -0.98 -8.30
CA GLN A 165 32.03 -0.16 -7.65
C GLN A 165 32.52 -0.78 -6.34
N ALA A 166 31.65 -1.53 -5.64
CA ALA A 166 32.01 -2.26 -4.44
C ALA A 166 32.58 -3.67 -4.73
N GLY A 167 32.51 -4.13 -5.98
CA GLY A 167 32.97 -5.44 -6.42
C GLY A 167 31.95 -6.56 -6.24
N TYR A 168 30.67 -6.21 -6.27
CA TYR A 168 29.53 -7.13 -6.17
C TYR A 168 28.65 -7.07 -7.42
N THR A 169 27.87 -8.12 -7.61
CA THR A 169 26.82 -8.21 -8.63
C THR A 169 25.47 -8.50 -7.99
N ILE A 170 24.40 -8.54 -8.76
CA ILE A 170 23.07 -8.86 -8.25
C ILE A 170 22.98 -10.31 -7.75
N GLU A 171 23.75 -11.21 -8.34
CA GLU A 171 23.82 -12.63 -7.95
C GLU A 171 24.38 -12.80 -6.54
N ASP A 172 25.30 -11.91 -6.10
CA ASP A 172 25.82 -11.91 -4.73
C ASP A 172 24.77 -11.57 -3.67
N LEU A 173 23.66 -10.95 -4.09
CA LEU A 173 22.52 -10.55 -3.26
C LEU A 173 21.28 -11.45 -3.46
N THR A 174 21.37 -12.47 -4.32
CA THR A 174 20.30 -13.43 -4.60
C THR A 174 20.40 -14.64 -3.67
N ASP A 175 19.27 -15.11 -3.13
CA ASP A 175 19.15 -16.29 -2.26
C ASP A 175 20.05 -16.23 -1.01
N ILE A 176 20.30 -15.05 -0.47
CA ILE A 176 21.13 -14.86 0.72
C ILE A 176 20.28 -14.78 2.00
N ASP A 177 20.94 -14.84 3.15
CA ASP A 177 20.37 -14.51 4.45
C ASP A 177 20.72 -13.08 4.91
N TRP A 178 20.09 -12.60 5.98
CA TRP A 178 20.33 -11.27 6.54
C TRP A 178 21.75 -11.07 7.06
N ASN A 179 22.45 -12.13 7.49
CA ASN A 179 23.86 -12.01 7.91
C ASN A 179 24.73 -11.64 6.70
N ARG A 180 24.54 -12.35 5.57
CA ARG A 180 25.27 -12.05 4.34
C ARG A 180 24.91 -10.68 3.78
N PHE A 181 23.61 -10.30 3.86
CA PHE A 181 23.16 -8.97 3.48
C PHE A 181 23.88 -7.85 4.25
N ILE A 182 24.00 -7.99 5.58
CA ILE A 182 24.68 -7.03 6.44
C ILE A 182 26.19 -6.98 6.11
N GLU A 183 26.81 -8.12 5.89
CA GLU A 183 28.22 -8.20 5.50
C GLU A 183 28.51 -7.43 4.21
N ILE A 184 27.75 -7.70 3.14
CA ILE A 184 27.83 -6.98 1.86
C ILE A 184 27.54 -5.49 2.06
N GLY A 185 26.52 -5.16 2.83
CA GLY A 185 26.14 -3.75 3.07
C GLY A 185 27.23 -2.94 3.78
N LYS A 186 27.92 -3.53 4.76
CA LYS A 186 29.08 -2.91 5.42
C LYS A 186 30.22 -2.64 4.42
N ASP A 187 30.46 -3.58 3.52
CA ASP A 187 31.52 -3.47 2.52
C ASP A 187 31.17 -2.45 1.43
N VAL A 188 29.91 -2.45 0.95
CA VAL A 188 29.40 -1.44 0.01
C VAL A 188 29.52 -0.04 0.62
N TYR A 189 29.08 0.15 1.88
CA TYR A 189 29.19 1.45 2.55
C TYR A 189 30.64 1.90 2.68
N ALA A 190 31.55 1.00 3.08
CA ALA A 190 32.96 1.32 3.24
C ALA A 190 33.65 1.73 1.94
N LYS A 191 33.30 1.12 0.80
CA LYS A 191 33.91 1.36 -0.50
C LYS A 191 33.30 2.52 -1.25
N THR A 192 31.99 2.74 -1.13
CA THR A 192 31.25 3.68 -1.98
C THR A 192 30.64 4.86 -1.19
N GLY A 193 30.44 4.70 0.11
CA GLY A 193 29.70 5.64 0.95
C GLY A 193 28.18 5.58 0.77
N TYR A 194 27.65 4.57 0.05
CA TYR A 194 26.24 4.31 -0.10
C TYR A 194 25.76 3.27 0.91
N SER A 195 24.64 3.51 1.60
CA SER A 195 23.95 2.47 2.34
C SER A 195 23.35 1.46 1.35
N LEU A 196 23.28 0.18 1.72
CA LEU A 196 22.72 -0.84 0.81
C LEU A 196 21.22 -0.64 0.59
N MET A 197 20.51 -0.12 1.60
CA MET A 197 19.09 0.21 1.53
C MET A 197 18.71 1.43 2.36
N SER A 198 17.46 1.84 2.26
CA SER A 198 16.83 2.84 3.14
C SER A 198 15.45 2.38 3.61
N THR A 199 14.95 2.99 4.67
CA THR A 199 13.60 2.78 5.21
C THR A 199 13.07 4.04 5.87
N GLN A 200 11.75 4.11 6.13
CA GLN A 200 11.13 5.20 6.87
C GLN A 200 11.15 4.93 8.39
N ALA A 201 11.39 5.98 9.17
CA ALA A 201 11.42 5.91 10.63
C ALA A 201 10.06 5.51 11.26
N ALA A 202 8.96 5.91 10.62
CA ALA A 202 7.60 5.62 11.08
C ALA A 202 6.99 4.39 10.36
N SER A 203 7.80 3.34 10.16
CA SER A 203 7.37 2.09 9.54
C SER A 203 8.02 0.89 10.23
N SER A 204 7.23 -0.17 10.44
CA SER A 204 7.72 -1.49 10.83
C SER A 204 7.56 -2.53 9.70
N ASP A 205 7.32 -2.08 8.47
CA ASP A 205 7.06 -2.95 7.31
C ASP A 205 8.16 -3.99 7.12
N LEU A 206 9.44 -3.58 7.27
CA LEU A 206 10.58 -4.50 7.16
C LEU A 206 10.51 -5.64 8.20
N ILE A 207 10.02 -5.38 9.40
CA ILE A 207 9.81 -6.43 10.43
C ILE A 207 8.74 -7.41 9.97
N TYR A 208 7.61 -6.92 9.47
CA TYR A 208 6.55 -7.79 8.95
C TYR A 208 6.99 -8.61 7.74
N GLN A 209 7.80 -8.03 6.85
CA GLN A 209 8.38 -8.73 5.71
C GLN A 209 9.32 -9.86 6.15
N MET A 210 10.19 -9.61 7.14
CA MET A 210 11.06 -10.63 7.71
C MET A 210 10.26 -11.75 8.39
N LEU A 211 9.26 -11.41 9.20
CA LEU A 211 8.39 -12.38 9.87
C LEU A 211 7.62 -13.23 8.87
N GLN A 212 7.01 -12.59 7.86
CA GLN A 212 6.26 -13.31 6.84
C GLN A 212 7.13 -14.25 6.02
N SER A 213 8.37 -13.84 5.66
CA SER A 213 9.31 -14.72 4.96
C SER A 213 9.63 -16.01 5.74
N ALA A 214 9.46 -15.98 7.05
CA ALA A 214 9.62 -17.13 7.94
C ALA A 214 8.29 -17.82 8.32
N GLY A 215 7.15 -17.35 7.82
CA GLY A 215 5.83 -17.89 8.16
C GLY A 215 5.42 -17.61 9.62
N VAL A 216 5.98 -16.55 10.25
CA VAL A 216 5.76 -16.23 11.67
C VAL A 216 4.82 -15.03 11.82
N SER A 217 3.83 -15.16 12.70
CA SER A 217 2.87 -14.12 13.05
C SER A 217 3.32 -13.33 14.29
N THR A 218 2.78 -12.12 14.43
CA THR A 218 2.80 -11.33 15.67
C THR A 218 1.62 -11.66 16.60
N TRP A 219 0.82 -12.67 16.26
CA TRP A 219 -0.37 -13.12 16.97
C TRP A 219 -0.33 -14.60 17.25
N ASN A 220 -0.78 -15.00 18.43
CA ASN A 220 -1.08 -16.40 18.74
C ASN A 220 -2.36 -16.85 18.03
N GLU A 221 -2.60 -18.17 18.00
CA GLU A 221 -3.82 -18.74 17.39
C GLU A 221 -5.11 -18.27 18.06
N ASP A 222 -5.06 -17.90 19.35
CA ASP A 222 -6.19 -17.36 20.11
C ASP A 222 -6.41 -15.85 19.89
N GLY A 223 -5.61 -15.22 19.04
CA GLY A 223 -5.66 -13.78 18.75
C GLY A 223 -4.97 -12.89 19.78
N SER A 224 -4.30 -13.46 20.78
CA SER A 224 -3.49 -12.69 21.73
C SER A 224 -2.17 -12.22 21.11
N VAL A 225 -1.59 -11.13 21.64
CA VAL A 225 -0.35 -10.52 21.13
C VAL A 225 0.85 -11.44 21.43
N PHE A 226 1.60 -11.78 20.37
CA PHE A 226 2.77 -12.65 20.43
C PHE A 226 4.06 -11.83 20.16
N PHE A 227 4.47 -10.98 21.11
CA PHE A 227 5.66 -10.16 20.98
C PHE A 227 6.81 -10.66 21.88
N THR A 228 6.57 -10.86 23.17
CA THR A 228 7.61 -11.11 24.17
C THR A 228 8.24 -12.50 24.10
N ASP A 229 7.46 -13.52 23.72
CA ASP A 229 7.93 -14.90 23.59
C ASP A 229 8.24 -15.27 22.13
N ASN A 230 8.27 -14.27 21.24
CA ASN A 230 8.53 -14.42 19.82
C ASN A 230 10.02 -14.18 19.52
N GLU A 231 10.81 -15.22 19.63
CA GLU A 231 12.26 -15.15 19.38
C GLU A 231 12.59 -14.72 17.93
N VAL A 232 11.71 -15.02 16.97
CA VAL A 232 11.88 -14.60 15.56
C VAL A 232 11.65 -13.09 15.43
N LEU A 233 10.63 -12.53 16.11
CA LEU A 233 10.43 -11.08 16.15
C LEU A 233 11.62 -10.37 16.79
N LYS A 234 12.12 -10.90 17.90
CA LYS A 234 13.32 -10.36 18.56
C LYS A 234 14.53 -10.35 17.61
N GLN A 235 14.78 -11.45 16.92
CA GLN A 235 15.83 -11.53 15.90
C GLN A 235 15.66 -10.49 14.79
N CYS A 236 14.43 -10.27 14.29
CA CYS A 236 14.14 -9.22 13.30
C CYS A 236 14.51 -7.82 13.84
N VAL A 237 14.20 -7.52 15.09
CA VAL A 237 14.55 -6.24 15.74
C VAL A 237 16.06 -6.09 15.88
N GLU A 238 16.78 -7.16 16.25
CA GLU A 238 18.25 -7.19 16.34
C GLU A 238 18.89 -6.92 14.99
N ILE A 239 18.43 -7.58 13.91
CA ILE A 239 18.87 -7.36 12.52
C ILE A 239 18.62 -5.89 12.10
N TYR A 240 17.44 -5.37 12.38
CA TYR A 240 17.09 -3.98 12.07
C TYR A 240 18.06 -3.00 12.74
N LYS A 241 18.31 -3.21 14.04
CA LYS A 241 19.26 -2.40 14.81
C LYS A 241 20.68 -2.49 14.25
N GLU A 242 21.17 -3.70 13.95
CA GLU A 242 22.51 -3.90 13.39
C GLU A 242 22.68 -3.19 12.05
N MET A 243 21.68 -3.26 11.17
CA MET A 243 21.71 -2.54 9.88
C MET A 243 21.79 -1.03 10.05
N ALA A 244 21.06 -0.47 11.02
CA ALA A 244 21.09 0.96 11.32
C ALA A 244 22.45 1.38 11.89
N ASP A 245 22.96 0.67 12.90
CA ASP A 245 24.23 0.95 13.57
C ASP A 245 25.43 0.84 12.60
N ALA A 246 25.37 -0.12 11.68
CA ALA A 246 26.40 -0.38 10.69
C ALA A 246 26.30 0.49 9.43
N LYS A 247 25.27 1.35 9.33
CA LYS A 247 24.97 2.20 8.16
C LYS A 247 24.68 1.39 6.89
N VAL A 248 24.30 0.15 7.04
CA VAL A 248 23.78 -0.69 5.96
C VAL A 248 22.43 -0.17 5.49
N MET A 249 21.67 0.38 6.43
CA MET A 249 20.35 0.97 6.22
C MET A 249 20.34 2.44 6.62
N GLN A 250 19.82 3.30 5.75
CA GLN A 250 19.54 4.71 6.02
C GLN A 250 18.08 4.85 6.46
N ILE A 251 17.86 5.52 7.60
CA ILE A 251 16.50 5.80 8.12
C ILE A 251 16.16 7.26 7.84
N VAL A 252 14.99 7.51 7.22
CA VAL A 252 14.50 8.85 6.84
C VAL A 252 13.08 9.08 7.35
N ASN A 253 12.61 10.34 7.35
CA ASN A 253 11.38 10.70 8.07
C ASN A 253 10.12 10.78 7.20
N SER A 254 10.25 10.85 5.88
CA SER A 254 9.11 10.99 4.97
C SER A 254 9.20 10.05 3.77
N TRP A 255 8.09 9.88 3.08
CA TRP A 255 8.02 9.12 1.83
C TRP A 255 8.88 9.76 0.74
N ASP A 256 8.80 11.08 0.57
CA ASP A 256 9.59 11.79 -0.44
C ASP A 256 11.09 11.67 -0.18
N GLU A 257 11.52 11.76 1.08
CA GLU A 257 12.91 11.51 1.46
C GLU A 257 13.32 10.06 1.15
N TYR A 258 12.44 9.09 1.44
CA TYR A 258 12.69 7.68 1.15
C TYR A 258 12.92 7.45 -0.35
N ILE A 259 12.03 7.92 -1.22
CA ILE A 259 12.20 7.84 -2.67
C ILE A 259 13.49 8.55 -3.11
N ALA A 260 13.77 9.72 -2.56
CA ALA A 260 14.98 10.47 -2.90
C ALA A 260 16.28 9.74 -2.52
N THR A 261 16.30 8.86 -1.51
CA THR A 261 17.52 8.17 -1.09
C THR A 261 18.10 7.30 -2.19
N PHE A 262 17.28 6.58 -2.95
CA PHE A 262 17.73 5.66 -4.00
C PHE A 262 17.58 6.23 -5.41
N THR A 263 16.78 7.28 -5.63
CA THR A 263 16.67 7.92 -6.95
C THR A 263 17.77 8.96 -7.20
N SER A 264 18.20 9.68 -6.17
CA SER A 264 19.21 10.75 -6.29
C SER A 264 20.16 10.87 -5.09
N GLY A 265 19.95 10.06 -4.06
CA GLY A 265 20.65 10.12 -2.77
C GLY A 265 21.79 9.12 -2.62
N LYS A 266 21.89 8.54 -1.42
CA LYS A 266 22.99 7.70 -0.97
C LYS A 266 22.56 6.30 -0.50
N ALA A 267 21.46 5.79 -1.04
CA ALA A 267 21.12 4.36 -0.92
C ALA A 267 21.37 3.66 -2.27
N CYS A 268 21.99 2.47 -2.20
CA CYS A 268 22.23 1.62 -3.35
C CYS A 268 20.94 1.00 -3.90
N GLY A 269 19.94 0.84 -3.04
CA GLY A 269 18.68 0.20 -3.41
C GLY A 269 17.61 0.33 -2.36
N THR A 270 16.58 -0.50 -2.51
CA THR A 270 15.42 -0.57 -1.62
C THR A 270 14.86 -1.98 -1.56
N LEU A 271 14.27 -2.32 -0.42
CA LEU A 271 13.50 -3.54 -0.18
C LEU A 271 12.05 -3.13 0.09
N ASN A 272 11.12 -3.54 -0.81
CA ASN A 272 9.73 -3.08 -0.71
C ASN A 272 8.79 -3.95 -1.57
N GLY A 273 7.47 -3.72 -1.52
CA GLY A 273 6.55 -4.32 -2.47
C GLY A 273 6.85 -3.91 -3.92
N CYS A 274 6.48 -4.74 -4.89
CA CYS A 274 6.80 -4.53 -6.32
C CYS A 274 6.25 -3.20 -6.87
N TRP A 275 5.21 -2.64 -6.27
CA TRP A 275 4.65 -1.33 -6.59
C TRP A 275 5.68 -0.17 -6.47
N ILE A 276 6.80 -0.36 -5.73
CA ILE A 276 7.89 0.63 -5.65
C ILE A 276 8.60 0.83 -6.99
N MET A 277 8.44 -0.11 -7.94
CA MET A 277 9.05 -0.04 -9.27
C MET A 277 8.66 1.23 -10.01
N ALA A 278 7.41 1.67 -9.90
CA ALA A 278 6.95 2.93 -10.49
C ALA A 278 7.77 4.14 -9.98
N SER A 279 8.04 4.19 -8.67
CA SER A 279 8.88 5.22 -8.07
C SER A 279 10.34 5.11 -8.48
N ILE A 280 10.89 3.90 -8.57
CA ILE A 280 12.27 3.66 -9.04
C ILE A 280 12.44 4.14 -10.49
N GLN A 281 11.47 3.89 -11.36
CA GLN A 281 11.51 4.28 -12.77
C GLN A 281 11.48 5.80 -12.99
N THR A 282 11.15 6.60 -11.99
CA THR A 282 11.30 8.06 -12.06
C THR A 282 12.76 8.50 -12.14
N ALA A 283 13.72 7.64 -11.73
CA ALA A 283 15.16 7.89 -11.81
C ALA A 283 15.71 7.58 -13.21
N THR A 284 15.22 8.28 -14.22
CA THR A 284 15.53 8.03 -15.64
C THR A 284 17.03 8.07 -15.98
N ASP A 285 17.84 8.87 -15.24
CA ASP A 285 19.29 8.96 -15.43
C ASP A 285 20.02 7.67 -15.06
N SER A 286 19.37 6.76 -14.33
CA SER A 286 19.92 5.47 -13.94
C SER A 286 19.25 4.28 -14.64
N ALA A 287 18.43 4.53 -15.66
CA ALA A 287 17.81 3.48 -16.45
C ALA A 287 18.87 2.51 -17.02
N GLY A 288 18.60 1.21 -16.97
CA GLY A 288 19.52 0.16 -17.36
C GLY A 288 20.55 -0.24 -16.29
N ASN A 289 20.67 0.53 -15.20
CA ASN A 289 21.58 0.25 -14.07
C ASN A 289 20.82 -0.23 -12.82
N TRP A 290 19.65 -0.79 -12.98
CA TRP A 290 18.89 -1.41 -11.90
C TRP A 290 18.72 -2.90 -12.14
N ALA A 291 18.68 -3.66 -11.07
CA ALA A 291 18.31 -5.06 -11.11
C ALA A 291 17.47 -5.43 -9.88
N ILE A 292 16.61 -6.42 -10.05
CA ILE A 292 15.72 -6.93 -9.01
C ILE A 292 16.14 -8.34 -8.63
N THR A 293 16.08 -8.65 -7.34
CA THR A 293 16.23 -9.99 -6.78
C THR A 293 15.24 -10.21 -5.64
N ASN A 294 15.29 -11.40 -5.02
CA ASN A 294 14.47 -11.76 -3.88
C ASN A 294 14.99 -11.16 -2.55
N TYR A 295 14.23 -11.36 -1.48
CA TYR A 295 14.55 -10.90 -0.13
C TYR A 295 15.61 -11.76 0.53
N PRO A 296 16.38 -11.21 1.49
CA PRO A 296 17.19 -12.03 2.40
C PRO A 296 16.31 -12.85 3.34
N SER A 297 16.66 -14.13 3.56
CA SER A 297 15.97 -15.00 4.51
C SER A 297 16.50 -14.83 5.94
N LEU A 298 15.69 -15.21 6.95
CA LEU A 298 16.14 -15.17 8.35
C LEU A 298 17.11 -16.33 8.65
N PRO A 299 18.34 -16.02 9.11
CA PRO A 299 19.33 -17.05 9.36
C PRO A 299 18.93 -17.94 10.55
N GLY A 300 19.04 -19.26 10.39
CA GLY A 300 18.78 -20.24 11.44
C GLY A 300 17.30 -20.47 11.78
N VAL A 301 16.36 -19.80 11.13
CA VAL A 301 14.92 -20.01 11.32
C VAL A 301 14.44 -21.11 10.37
N ALA A 302 13.88 -22.17 10.93
CA ALA A 302 13.38 -23.30 10.13
C ALA A 302 12.20 -22.87 9.27
N GLY A 303 12.25 -23.15 7.96
CA GLY A 303 11.20 -22.81 7.01
C GLY A 303 11.27 -21.37 6.51
N ALA A 304 12.22 -20.54 6.96
CA ALA A 304 12.43 -19.21 6.40
C ALA A 304 12.77 -19.28 4.91
N THR A 305 12.15 -18.40 4.14
CA THR A 305 12.29 -18.30 2.69
C THR A 305 12.85 -16.93 2.28
N ASN A 306 13.21 -16.79 1.01
CA ASN A 306 13.60 -15.51 0.41
C ASN A 306 12.40 -14.76 -0.21
N TYR A 307 11.17 -15.06 0.23
CA TYR A 307 9.95 -14.54 -0.38
C TYR A 307 9.02 -13.98 0.68
N THR A 308 8.52 -12.79 0.41
CA THR A 308 7.62 -12.09 1.32
C THR A 308 6.70 -11.16 0.53
N ASN A 309 5.78 -10.51 1.23
CA ASN A 309 4.82 -9.58 0.64
C ASN A 309 4.81 -8.27 1.43
N GLN A 310 4.51 -7.17 0.76
CA GLN A 310 4.23 -5.90 1.41
C GLN A 310 3.11 -5.16 0.71
N GLY A 311 2.01 -4.92 1.43
CA GLY A 311 0.84 -4.29 0.89
C GLY A 311 -0.04 -5.28 0.16
N GLY A 312 -0.58 -4.85 -0.94
CA GLY A 312 -1.73 -5.39 -1.60
C GLY A 312 -2.97 -4.63 -1.20
N SER A 313 -3.87 -4.44 -2.15
CA SER A 313 -5.09 -3.68 -1.94
C SER A 313 -6.27 -4.27 -2.71
N THR A 314 -7.45 -3.86 -2.30
CA THR A 314 -8.73 -4.41 -2.75
C THR A 314 -9.73 -3.27 -2.90
N TRP A 315 -10.51 -3.25 -3.99
CA TRP A 315 -11.57 -2.29 -4.26
C TRP A 315 -12.84 -2.66 -3.51
N ALA A 316 -13.25 -1.84 -2.56
CA ALA A 316 -14.49 -2.00 -1.80
C ALA A 316 -15.61 -1.13 -2.37
N VAL A 317 -16.79 -1.68 -2.57
CA VAL A 317 -18.00 -0.91 -2.83
C VAL A 317 -18.56 -0.46 -1.48
N THR A 318 -18.74 0.85 -1.29
CA THR A 318 -19.21 1.37 -0.01
C THR A 318 -20.74 1.31 0.11
N SER A 319 -21.24 1.38 1.34
CA SER A 319 -22.69 1.42 1.59
C SER A 319 -23.38 2.68 1.08
N ASN A 320 -22.63 3.72 0.72
CA ASN A 320 -23.16 4.94 0.12
C ASN A 320 -23.30 4.86 -1.41
N CYS A 321 -22.76 3.83 -2.04
CA CYS A 321 -22.85 3.67 -3.48
C CYS A 321 -24.32 3.69 -3.93
N LYS A 322 -24.68 4.66 -4.76
CA LYS A 322 -26.07 4.83 -5.24
C LYS A 322 -26.39 3.96 -6.45
N ASN A 323 -25.37 3.56 -7.20
CA ASN A 323 -25.51 2.69 -8.36
C ASN A 323 -24.58 1.48 -8.21
N VAL A 324 -25.00 0.55 -7.36
CA VAL A 324 -24.23 -0.66 -7.03
C VAL A 324 -24.01 -1.54 -8.26
N ASP A 325 -25.04 -1.66 -9.12
CA ASP A 325 -24.96 -2.48 -10.34
C ASP A 325 -23.89 -1.92 -11.29
N LEU A 326 -23.81 -0.59 -11.46
CA LEU A 326 -22.76 0.05 -12.25
C LEU A 326 -21.36 -0.17 -11.65
N ALA A 327 -21.23 -0.04 -10.32
CA ALA A 327 -19.94 -0.23 -9.66
C ALA A 327 -19.44 -1.68 -9.80
N ILE A 328 -20.32 -2.64 -9.63
CA ILE A 328 -20.00 -4.06 -9.80
C ILE A 328 -19.70 -4.39 -11.26
N ASP A 329 -20.50 -3.92 -12.21
CA ASP A 329 -20.28 -4.15 -13.64
C ASP A 329 -18.93 -3.55 -14.10
N PHE A 330 -18.63 -2.33 -13.66
CA PHE A 330 -17.34 -1.69 -13.93
C PHE A 330 -16.16 -2.51 -13.37
N LEU A 331 -16.19 -2.90 -12.09
CA LEU A 331 -15.12 -3.69 -11.48
C LEU A 331 -14.99 -5.10 -12.10
N ASN A 332 -16.12 -5.71 -12.43
CA ASN A 332 -16.14 -7.05 -13.02
C ASN A 332 -15.63 -7.04 -14.48
N SER A 333 -15.98 -6.02 -15.26
CA SER A 333 -15.53 -5.89 -16.66
C SER A 333 -14.07 -5.43 -16.78
N THR A 334 -13.47 -4.93 -15.70
CA THR A 334 -12.11 -4.40 -15.69
C THR A 334 -11.17 -5.26 -14.83
N PHE A 335 -11.13 -5.04 -13.52
CA PHE A 335 -10.20 -5.74 -12.61
C PHE A 335 -10.49 -7.24 -12.45
N ALA A 336 -11.69 -7.71 -12.71
CA ALA A 336 -12.08 -9.11 -12.65
C ALA A 336 -12.37 -9.74 -14.03
N GLY A 337 -12.04 -9.07 -15.14
CA GLY A 337 -12.43 -9.56 -16.45
C GLY A 337 -11.60 -9.09 -17.65
N SER A 338 -10.62 -8.17 -17.48
CA SER A 338 -9.87 -7.61 -18.59
C SER A 338 -8.38 -7.90 -18.53
N SER A 339 -7.89 -8.79 -19.39
CA SER A 339 -6.46 -8.97 -19.61
C SER A 339 -5.80 -7.72 -20.19
N GLU A 340 -6.52 -6.96 -21.08
CA GLU A 340 -6.04 -5.71 -21.66
C GLU A 340 -5.70 -4.67 -20.57
N LEU A 341 -6.51 -4.61 -19.50
CA LEU A 341 -6.22 -3.73 -18.37
C LEU A 341 -4.87 -4.09 -17.77
N TYR A 342 -4.68 -5.35 -17.42
CA TYR A 342 -3.43 -5.79 -16.77
C TYR A 342 -2.22 -5.70 -17.70
N ASP A 343 -2.38 -5.94 -19.01
CA ASP A 343 -1.33 -5.73 -20.00
C ASP A 343 -0.87 -4.25 -20.07
N THR A 344 -1.79 -3.34 -19.77
CA THR A 344 -1.51 -1.90 -19.74
C THR A 344 -0.90 -1.46 -18.41
N ILE A 345 -1.50 -1.87 -17.28
CA ILE A 345 -1.09 -1.37 -15.96
C ILE A 345 0.14 -2.09 -15.39
N LEU A 346 0.47 -3.28 -15.86
CA LEU A 346 1.68 -3.99 -15.43
C LEU A 346 2.95 -3.23 -15.84
N PRO A 347 3.20 -2.91 -17.12
CA PRO A 347 4.38 -2.12 -17.50
C PRO A 347 4.29 -0.66 -17.05
N GLY A 348 3.09 -0.09 -16.98
CA GLY A 348 2.86 1.32 -16.62
C GLY A 348 3.02 1.63 -15.14
N ALA A 349 2.64 0.70 -14.27
CA ALA A 349 2.59 0.89 -12.83
C ALA A 349 3.22 -0.25 -12.01
N GLY A 350 3.61 -1.37 -12.62
CA GLY A 350 4.07 -2.55 -11.89
C GLY A 350 2.94 -3.29 -11.15
N ALA A 351 1.69 -3.09 -11.56
CA ALA A 351 0.53 -3.71 -10.92
C ALA A 351 0.39 -5.17 -11.33
N LEU A 352 0.90 -6.08 -10.49
CA LEU A 352 0.76 -7.52 -10.70
C LEU A 352 -0.71 -7.93 -10.60
N ALA A 353 -1.18 -8.66 -11.61
CA ALA A 353 -2.53 -9.18 -11.64
C ALA A 353 -2.81 -10.11 -10.46
N THR A 354 -3.92 -9.87 -9.78
CA THR A 354 -4.52 -10.79 -8.83
C THR A 354 -5.53 -11.71 -9.51
N TRP A 355 -6.08 -11.25 -10.64
CA TRP A 355 -6.95 -12.04 -11.50
C TRP A 355 -6.11 -12.99 -12.37
N LEU A 356 -6.20 -14.30 -12.07
CA LEU A 356 -5.31 -15.33 -12.60
C LEU A 356 -5.24 -15.41 -14.13
N PRO A 357 -6.35 -15.22 -14.91
CA PRO A 357 -6.24 -15.27 -16.36
C PRO A 357 -5.31 -14.21 -16.97
N ALA A 358 -5.15 -13.05 -16.32
CA ALA A 358 -4.24 -12.01 -16.80
C ALA A 358 -2.76 -12.37 -16.59
N SER A 359 -2.43 -13.23 -15.63
CA SER A 359 -1.04 -13.64 -15.37
C SER A 359 -0.44 -14.53 -16.47
N GLU A 360 -1.27 -15.03 -17.40
CA GLU A 360 -0.84 -15.83 -18.55
C GLU A 360 -0.42 -14.97 -19.76
N SER A 361 -0.47 -13.64 -19.65
CA SER A 361 -0.12 -12.73 -20.73
C SER A 361 1.37 -12.77 -21.11
N GLU A 362 1.65 -12.60 -22.41
CA GLU A 362 3.02 -12.54 -22.93
C GLU A 362 3.81 -11.34 -22.38
N VAL A 363 3.14 -10.28 -21.90
CA VAL A 363 3.76 -9.10 -21.28
C VAL A 363 4.63 -9.47 -20.07
N TYR A 364 4.27 -10.54 -19.35
CA TYR A 364 5.07 -11.04 -18.21
C TYR A 364 6.50 -11.51 -18.63
N ALA A 365 6.65 -11.98 -19.84
CA ALA A 365 7.94 -12.47 -20.38
C ALA A 365 8.78 -11.36 -21.05
N GLU A 366 8.27 -10.14 -21.15
CA GLU A 366 8.99 -9.04 -21.81
C GLU A 366 10.17 -8.54 -20.96
N PRO A 367 11.38 -8.46 -21.54
CA PRO A 367 12.53 -7.88 -20.87
C PRO A 367 12.30 -6.38 -20.59
N GLN A 368 12.62 -5.95 -19.36
CA GLN A 368 12.48 -4.56 -18.95
C GLN A 368 13.82 -3.82 -19.08
N GLU A 369 13.95 -2.92 -20.06
CA GLU A 369 15.20 -2.19 -20.34
C GLU A 369 15.68 -1.37 -19.13
N PHE A 370 14.75 -0.80 -18.35
CA PHE A 370 15.10 -0.05 -17.15
C PHE A 370 15.85 -0.91 -16.13
N TYR A 371 15.54 -2.21 -16.07
CA TYR A 371 16.17 -3.20 -15.21
C TYR A 371 17.21 -4.06 -15.93
N GLY A 372 17.97 -3.46 -16.85
CA GLY A 372 19.07 -4.14 -17.55
C GLY A 372 18.66 -5.32 -18.43
N GLY A 373 17.41 -5.36 -18.86
CA GLY A 373 16.84 -6.44 -19.68
C GLY A 373 16.35 -7.64 -18.89
N GLN A 374 16.20 -7.55 -17.56
CA GLN A 374 15.58 -8.62 -16.76
C GLN A 374 14.11 -8.81 -17.14
N GLN A 375 13.63 -10.04 -17.12
CA GLN A 375 12.20 -10.40 -17.21
C GLN A 375 11.56 -10.23 -15.82
N VAL A 376 11.43 -9.00 -15.38
CA VAL A 376 11.06 -8.64 -14.01
C VAL A 376 9.71 -9.23 -13.61
N TYR A 377 8.71 -9.16 -14.49
CA TYR A 377 7.36 -9.62 -14.17
C TYR A 377 7.28 -11.14 -14.03
N THR A 378 8.09 -11.89 -14.79
CA THR A 378 8.25 -13.34 -14.60
C THR A 378 8.83 -13.64 -13.21
N LEU A 379 9.87 -12.88 -12.78
CA LEU A 379 10.43 -13.03 -11.43
C LEU A 379 9.39 -12.74 -10.35
N LEU A 380 8.62 -11.67 -10.50
CA LEU A 380 7.59 -11.28 -9.54
C LEU A 380 6.49 -12.33 -9.41
N SER A 381 6.04 -12.90 -10.53
CA SER A 381 5.05 -13.99 -10.54
C SER A 381 5.58 -15.23 -9.83
N ASP A 382 6.84 -15.60 -10.09
CA ASP A 382 7.52 -16.72 -9.40
C ASP A 382 7.62 -16.45 -7.88
N TYR A 383 8.05 -15.25 -7.47
CA TYR A 383 8.19 -14.88 -6.06
C TYR A 383 6.83 -14.91 -5.33
N SER A 384 5.79 -14.35 -5.96
CA SER A 384 4.45 -14.30 -5.36
C SER A 384 3.91 -15.68 -5.00
N SER A 385 4.23 -16.70 -5.81
CA SER A 385 3.79 -18.08 -5.61
C SER A 385 4.46 -18.77 -4.40
N LYS A 386 5.56 -18.21 -3.89
CA LYS A 386 6.39 -18.78 -2.84
C LYS A 386 6.25 -18.05 -1.49
N VAL A 387 5.45 -16.98 -1.43
CA VAL A 387 5.25 -16.20 -0.20
C VAL A 387 4.51 -17.04 0.84
N PRO A 388 5.05 -17.20 2.06
CA PRO A 388 4.35 -17.90 3.13
C PRO A 388 3.07 -17.17 3.56
N ALA A 389 2.01 -17.90 3.83
CA ALA A 389 0.80 -17.35 4.42
C ALA A 389 1.01 -17.06 5.91
N VAL A 390 0.65 -15.85 6.34
CA VAL A 390 0.76 -15.40 7.73
C VAL A 390 -0.52 -14.68 8.15
N ASN A 391 -1.01 -14.97 9.35
CA ASN A 391 -2.08 -14.20 9.96
C ASN A 391 -1.54 -12.85 10.46
N LEU A 392 -1.94 -11.75 9.83
CA LEU A 392 -1.55 -10.40 10.23
C LEU A 392 -2.36 -9.86 11.40
N GLY A 393 -3.50 -10.48 11.70
CA GLY A 393 -4.40 -10.12 12.81
C GLY A 393 -5.24 -8.87 12.57
N VAL A 394 -6.39 -8.82 13.24
CA VAL A 394 -7.37 -7.71 13.13
C VAL A 394 -6.77 -6.39 13.62
N TYR A 395 -5.87 -6.44 14.61
CA TYR A 395 -5.21 -5.26 15.19
C TYR A 395 -3.81 -5.01 14.60
N TYR A 396 -3.61 -5.38 13.32
CA TYR A 396 -2.36 -5.12 12.61
C TYR A 396 -1.92 -3.64 12.69
N THR A 397 -2.83 -2.70 12.52
CA THR A 397 -2.51 -1.25 12.53
C THR A 397 -1.95 -0.81 13.89
N GLU A 398 -2.52 -1.30 14.99
CA GLU A 398 -2.07 -1.01 16.34
C GLU A 398 -0.71 -1.66 16.62
N ALA A 399 -0.54 -2.91 16.19
CA ALA A 399 0.71 -3.64 16.32
C ALA A 399 1.83 -2.97 15.50
N ASN A 400 1.54 -2.57 14.26
CA ASN A 400 2.47 -1.82 13.40
C ASN A 400 2.92 -0.51 14.09
N ALA A 401 1.97 0.27 14.64
CA ALA A 401 2.27 1.51 15.35
C ALA A 401 3.12 1.31 16.61
N ALA A 402 2.88 0.24 17.36
CA ALA A 402 3.70 -0.11 18.53
C ALA A 402 5.10 -0.55 18.14
N LEU A 403 5.22 -1.35 17.06
CA LEU A 403 6.51 -1.85 16.58
C LEU A 403 7.40 -0.74 16.01
N TYR A 404 6.89 0.21 15.22
CA TYR A 404 7.76 1.28 14.74
C TYR A 404 8.25 2.20 15.88
N THR A 405 7.44 2.38 16.94
CA THR A 405 7.87 3.10 18.14
C THR A 405 9.00 2.34 18.87
N LEU A 406 8.84 1.03 19.01
CA LEU A 406 9.89 0.13 19.54
C LEU A 406 11.19 0.27 18.74
N LEU A 407 11.10 0.20 17.39
CA LEU A 407 12.29 0.30 16.52
C LEU A 407 13.02 1.62 16.69
N ALA A 408 12.29 2.74 16.79
CA ALA A 408 12.89 4.05 17.04
C ALA A 408 13.64 4.09 18.37
N ASN A 409 13.06 3.54 19.44
CA ASN A 409 13.67 3.47 20.76
C ASN A 409 14.90 2.56 20.78
N VAL A 410 14.83 1.39 20.15
CA VAL A 410 15.93 0.42 20.07
C VAL A 410 17.12 1.00 19.28
N VAL A 411 16.88 1.68 18.18
CA VAL A 411 17.93 2.41 17.42
C VAL A 411 18.54 3.53 18.28
N ALA A 412 17.76 4.15 19.15
CA ALA A 412 18.25 5.14 20.10
C ALA A 412 18.99 4.53 21.31
N GLY A 413 19.03 3.19 21.43
CA GLY A 413 19.79 2.46 22.45
C GLY A 413 18.96 1.87 23.60
N ALA A 414 17.62 1.82 23.46
CA ALA A 414 16.77 1.14 24.43
C ALA A 414 16.97 -0.39 24.42
N ASP A 415 16.62 -1.04 25.53
CA ASP A 415 16.66 -2.48 25.67
C ASP A 415 15.52 -3.16 24.89
N ILE A 416 15.85 -4.15 24.06
CA ILE A 416 14.90 -4.79 23.14
C ILE A 416 13.78 -5.51 23.92
N ASP A 417 14.10 -6.25 24.97
CA ASP A 417 13.12 -7.03 25.72
C ASP A 417 12.12 -6.10 26.45
N ALA A 418 12.62 -5.00 27.01
CA ALA A 418 11.79 -3.98 27.63
C ALA A 418 10.86 -3.29 26.63
N GLU A 419 11.35 -3.00 25.43
CA GLU A 419 10.56 -2.37 24.38
C GLU A 419 9.51 -3.34 23.79
N LEU A 420 9.82 -4.64 23.64
CA LEU A 420 8.86 -5.67 23.24
C LEU A 420 7.72 -5.80 24.26
N GLN A 421 8.03 -5.74 25.55
CA GLN A 421 7.01 -5.74 26.61
C GLN A 421 6.13 -4.49 26.54
N THR A 422 6.72 -3.31 26.37
CA THR A 422 6.00 -2.03 26.26
C THR A 422 5.09 -2.01 25.02
N ALA A 423 5.59 -2.50 23.88
CA ALA A 423 4.81 -2.60 22.65
C ALA A 423 3.62 -3.57 22.82
N LYS A 424 3.84 -4.74 23.44
CA LYS A 424 2.77 -5.69 23.76
C LYS A 424 1.68 -5.03 24.59
N GLU A 425 2.02 -4.42 25.72
CA GLU A 425 1.08 -3.74 26.60
C GLU A 425 0.30 -2.63 25.89
N THR A 426 0.97 -1.92 24.98
CA THR A 426 0.34 -0.86 24.16
C THR A 426 -0.73 -1.44 23.25
N VAL A 427 -0.46 -2.55 22.57
CA VAL A 427 -1.43 -3.21 21.69
C VAL A 427 -2.58 -3.80 22.49
N GLU A 428 -2.29 -4.53 23.58
CA GLU A 428 -3.30 -5.12 24.48
C GLU A 428 -4.26 -4.06 25.05
N PHE A 429 -3.74 -2.87 25.37
CA PHE A 429 -4.58 -1.73 25.80
C PHE A 429 -5.53 -1.24 24.68
N LYS A 430 -5.08 -1.27 23.42
CA LYS A 430 -5.90 -0.87 22.27
C LYS A 430 -6.95 -1.90 21.87
N MET A 431 -6.78 -3.15 22.32
CA MET A 431 -7.73 -4.24 22.08
C MET A 431 -8.92 -4.24 23.08
N GLN A 432 -8.84 -3.44 24.15
CA GLN A 432 -9.90 -3.30 25.17
C GLN A 432 -10.99 -2.32 24.71
#